data_7130d6af74487ec71320f8b149c5185e
#
_entry.id   7130d6af74487ec71320f8b149c5185e
#
_cell.length_a   1.000
_cell.length_b   1.000
_cell.length_c   1.000
_cell.angle_alpha   90.00
_cell.angle_beta   90.00
_cell.angle_gamma   90.00
#
_symmetry.space_group_name_H-M   'P 1'
#
loop_
_entity.id
_entity.type
_entity.pdbx_description
1 polymer ?
#
loop_
_entity_poly.entity_id
_entity_poly.type
_entity_poly.pdbx_seq_one_letter_code
_entity_poly.pdbx_strand_id
1 'polypeptide(L)'
;MKSLISLILIGSIIAKDIPKVHEPQMKNELHIDFSDYVPTTSGKINVIFHVDKKGRVINPIISDSFDVKLNNSVIEAVSKLRFVPAQQNGTNVIVKYNLPIVVQ
;
A
#
# COMPACT_ATOMS: atom_id res chain seq x y z
N MET A 1 3.05 -3.86 8.70
CA MET A 1 2.95 -4.40 7.67
C MET A 1 3.80 -5.47 7.43
N LYS A 2 3.44 -6.42 6.89
CA LYS A 2 4.11 -7.51 6.76
C LYS A 2 4.70 -7.68 5.49
N SER A 3 5.74 -8.12 5.43
CA SER A 3 6.40 -8.41 4.23
C SER A 3 5.70 -9.47 3.53
N LEU A 4 5.61 -9.30 2.27
CA LEU A 4 4.88 -10.22 1.58
C LEU A 4 5.72 -11.24 1.19
N ILE A 5 6.90 -11.09 1.29
CA ILE A 5 7.72 -12.03 0.81
C ILE A 5 8.20 -12.85 1.77
N SER A 6 7.86 -12.75 2.83
CA SER A 6 8.43 -13.49 3.84
C SER A 6 8.52 -14.87 3.66
N LEU A 7 7.90 -15.28 2.96
CA LEU A 7 7.88 -16.56 2.87
C LEU A 7 8.89 -17.29 2.43
N ILE A 8 9.49 -17.19 2.00
CA ILE A 8 10.43 -17.92 1.50
C ILE A 8 11.15 -18.87 2.07
N LEU A 9 11.42 -19.18 2.78
CA LEU A 9 12.22 -20.02 3.29
C LEU A 9 12.16 -21.33 3.35
N ILE A 10 12.55 -21.99 2.88
CA ILE A 10 12.57 -23.29 2.78
C ILE A 10 13.84 -23.75 3.10
N GLY A 11 13.95 -24.56 3.93
CA GLY A 11 15.12 -25.11 4.37
C GLY A 11 16.29 -25.37 3.51
N SER A 12 16.18 -25.92 2.46
CA SER A 12 17.39 -26.29 1.74
C SER A 12 17.93 -25.22 0.82
N ILE A 13 17.40 -24.02 0.87
CA ILE A 13 17.87 -23.01 0.00
C ILE A 13 19.14 -22.39 0.52
N ILE A 14 20.13 -22.22 -0.33
CA ILE A 14 21.33 -21.56 0.10
C ILE A 14 21.16 -20.10 -0.09
N ALA A 15 21.92 -19.35 0.65
CA ALA A 15 21.75 -17.91 0.66
C ALA A 15 21.82 -17.28 -0.70
N LYS A 16 22.67 -17.71 -1.58
CA LYS A 16 22.80 -17.07 -2.86
C LYS A 16 21.63 -17.38 -3.77
N ASP A 17 20.80 -18.35 -3.43
CA ASP A 17 19.64 -18.68 -4.22
C ASP A 17 18.39 -17.95 -3.75
N ILE A 18 18.46 -17.18 -2.69
CA ILE A 18 17.33 -16.45 -2.20
C ILE A 18 17.16 -15.19 -3.03
N PRO A 19 16.01 -14.96 -3.62
CA PRO A 19 15.81 -13.77 -4.44
C PRO A 19 15.90 -12.52 -3.58
N LYS A 20 16.46 -11.46 -4.13
CA LYS A 20 16.49 -10.19 -3.44
C LYS A 20 15.22 -9.47 -3.77
N VAL A 21 14.40 -9.25 -2.76
CA VAL A 21 13.12 -8.60 -2.95
C VAL A 21 13.03 -7.39 -2.06
N HIS A 22 12.62 -6.27 -2.64
CA HIS A 22 12.40 -5.05 -1.89
C HIS A 22 10.94 -4.67 -2.04
N GLU A 23 10.29 -4.41 -0.90
CA GLU A 23 8.91 -3.97 -0.90
C GLU A 23 8.83 -2.50 -1.31
N PRO A 24 7.70 -2.04 -1.82
CA PRO A 24 7.56 -0.63 -2.15
C PRO A 24 7.57 0.22 -0.89
N GLN A 25 8.09 1.43 -0.99
CA GLN A 25 8.18 2.34 0.14
C GLN A 25 7.54 3.66 -0.22
N MET A 26 6.71 4.20 0.66
CA MET A 26 6.08 5.49 0.41
C MET A 26 7.12 6.59 0.36
N LYS A 27 6.99 7.47 -0.63
CA LYS A 27 7.87 8.62 -0.76
C LYS A 27 7.24 9.88 -0.22
N ASN A 28 5.94 9.92 -0.04
CA ASN A 28 5.24 11.07 0.50
C ASN A 28 4.21 10.61 1.51
N GLU A 29 3.65 11.57 2.24
CA GLU A 29 2.70 11.25 3.29
C GLU A 29 1.28 11.24 2.75
N LEU A 30 0.43 10.46 3.40
CA LEU A 30 -0.97 10.42 3.06
C LEU A 30 -1.69 11.58 3.74
N HIS A 31 -2.37 12.40 2.96
CA HIS A 31 -3.15 13.51 3.50
C HIS A 31 -4.60 13.38 3.06
N ILE A 32 -5.49 13.12 4.00
CA ILE A 32 -6.91 13.00 3.72
C ILE A 32 -7.55 14.36 3.93
N ASP A 33 -8.35 14.78 2.97
CA ASP A 33 -9.03 16.07 3.05
C ASP A 33 -10.35 15.88 3.79
N PHE A 34 -10.48 16.51 4.95
CA PHE A 34 -11.69 16.45 5.74
C PHE A 34 -12.54 17.73 5.60
N SER A 35 -12.28 18.57 4.60
CA SER A 35 -12.98 19.85 4.50
C SER A 35 -14.47 19.69 4.26
N ASP A 36 -14.88 18.63 3.57
CA ASP A 36 -16.28 18.42 3.28
C ASP A 36 -16.98 17.55 4.32
N TYR A 37 -16.27 16.76 5.05
CA TYR A 37 -16.85 15.83 6.00
C TYR A 37 -15.82 15.38 7.04
N VAL A 38 -16.18 15.51 8.30
CA VAL A 38 -15.34 15.06 9.39
C VAL A 38 -16.09 13.92 10.07
N PRO A 39 -15.48 12.75 10.20
CA PRO A 39 -16.16 11.63 10.84
C PRO A 39 -16.36 11.89 12.33
N THR A 40 -17.41 11.34 12.91
CA THR A 40 -17.71 11.52 14.32
C THR A 40 -17.14 10.39 15.16
N THR A 41 -16.64 9.34 14.53
CA THR A 41 -16.03 8.22 15.26
C THR A 41 -14.69 7.91 14.61
N SER A 42 -13.86 7.17 15.31
CA SER A 42 -12.60 6.70 14.75
C SER A 42 -12.78 5.31 14.19
N GLY A 43 -11.89 4.90 13.35
CA GLY A 43 -11.96 3.56 12.78
C GLY A 43 -10.89 3.33 11.75
N LYS A 44 -11.07 2.28 10.95
CA LYS A 44 -10.08 1.87 9.98
C LYS A 44 -10.70 1.74 8.59
N ILE A 45 -9.95 2.14 7.59
CA ILE A 45 -10.33 1.96 6.21
C ILE A 45 -9.18 1.24 5.52
N ASN A 46 -9.47 0.13 4.86
CA ASN A 46 -8.45 -0.60 4.13
C ASN A 46 -8.56 -0.29 2.65
N VAL A 47 -7.44 0.05 2.04
CA VAL A 47 -7.38 0.32 0.61
C VAL A 47 -6.42 -0.68 -0.02
N ILE A 48 -6.83 -1.27 -1.13
CA ILE A 48 -5.98 -2.18 -1.88
C ILE A 48 -5.71 -1.55 -3.23
N PHE A 49 -4.47 -1.56 -3.66
CA PHE A 49 -4.10 -1.01 -4.95
C PHE A 49 -2.85 -1.72 -5.44
N HIS A 50 -2.45 -1.43 -6.67
CA HIS A 50 -1.17 -1.91 -7.16
C HIS A 50 -0.20 -0.73 -7.22
N VAL A 51 1.07 -1.02 -7.00
CA VAL A 51 2.14 -0.05 -7.20
C VAL A 51 2.86 -0.48 -8.46
N ASP A 52 2.89 0.38 -9.45
CA ASP A 52 3.50 0.02 -10.73
C ASP A 52 5.02 0.18 -10.70
N LYS A 53 5.65 -0.10 -11.80
CA LYS A 53 7.11 -0.06 -11.89
C LYS A 53 7.69 1.34 -11.74
N LYS A 54 6.87 2.36 -11.83
CA LYS A 54 7.28 3.74 -11.63
C LYS A 54 6.87 4.27 -10.28
N GLY A 55 6.31 3.44 -9.42
CA GLY A 55 5.90 3.84 -8.07
C GLY A 55 4.56 4.54 -8.00
N ARG A 56 3.75 4.42 -9.05
CA ARG A 56 2.43 5.06 -9.06
C ARG A 56 1.37 4.12 -8.54
N VAL A 57 0.34 4.70 -7.94
CA VAL A 57 -0.79 3.93 -7.43
C VAL A 57 -1.75 3.65 -8.57
N ILE A 58 -2.11 2.38 -8.74
CA ILE A 58 -2.99 1.93 -9.81
C ILE A 58 -4.23 1.29 -9.21
N ASN A 59 -5.40 1.73 -9.67
CA ASN A 59 -6.70 1.14 -9.31
C ASN A 59 -6.94 0.96 -7.82
N PRO A 60 -6.91 2.03 -7.04
CA PRO A 60 -7.19 1.90 -5.61
C PRO A 60 -8.66 1.58 -5.37
N ILE A 61 -8.91 0.61 -4.51
CA ILE A 61 -10.26 0.24 -4.12
C ILE A 61 -10.32 0.12 -2.60
N ILE A 62 -11.47 0.45 -2.06
CA ILE A 62 -11.72 0.29 -0.63
C ILE A 62 -12.21 -1.13 -0.41
N SER A 63 -11.49 -1.90 0.40
CA SER A 63 -11.91 -3.25 0.72
C SER A 63 -12.73 -3.30 2.00
N ASP A 64 -12.56 -2.33 2.88
CA ASP A 64 -13.30 -2.26 4.13
C ASP A 64 -13.27 -0.83 4.62
N SER A 65 -14.39 -0.35 5.17
CA SER A 65 -14.48 1.03 5.62
C SER A 65 -15.43 1.13 6.80
N PHE A 66 -15.00 1.85 7.82
CA PHE A 66 -15.89 2.12 8.96
C PHE A 66 -16.82 3.29 8.66
N ASP A 67 -16.56 4.08 7.63
CA ASP A 67 -17.37 5.25 7.32
C ASP A 67 -17.30 5.51 5.83
N VAL A 68 -18.34 5.07 5.11
CA VAL A 68 -18.33 5.17 3.65
C VAL A 68 -18.31 6.61 3.15
N LYS A 69 -18.70 7.57 3.99
CA LYS A 69 -18.67 8.97 3.56
C LYS A 69 -17.24 9.47 3.40
N LEU A 70 -16.27 8.78 3.96
CA LEU A 70 -14.87 9.15 3.78
C LEU A 70 -14.25 8.52 2.56
N ASN A 71 -14.91 7.55 1.93
CA ASN A 71 -14.26 6.74 0.92
C ASN A 71 -13.70 7.55 -0.24
N ASN A 72 -14.44 8.54 -0.73
CA ASN A 72 -13.94 9.34 -1.85
C ASN A 72 -12.70 10.15 -1.47
N SER A 73 -12.69 10.74 -0.28
CA SER A 73 -11.53 11.51 0.17
C SER A 73 -10.32 10.62 0.36
N VAL A 74 -10.56 9.38 0.82
CA VAL A 74 -9.48 8.42 1.01
C VAL A 74 -8.91 7.98 -0.34
N ILE A 75 -9.76 7.66 -1.31
CA ILE A 75 -9.30 7.26 -2.64
C ILE A 75 -8.50 8.39 -3.27
N GLU A 76 -8.96 9.63 -3.13
CA GLU A 76 -8.25 10.75 -3.68
C GLU A 76 -6.87 10.88 -3.05
N ALA A 77 -6.80 10.76 -1.74
CA ALA A 77 -5.53 10.87 -1.01
C ALA A 77 -4.57 9.75 -1.41
N VAL A 78 -5.07 8.53 -1.50
CA VAL A 78 -4.24 7.37 -1.86
C VAL A 78 -3.74 7.51 -3.29
N SER A 79 -4.54 8.05 -4.17
CA SER A 79 -4.14 8.22 -5.58
C SER A 79 -2.96 9.17 -5.74
N LYS A 80 -2.74 10.04 -4.77
CA LYS A 80 -1.62 10.97 -4.81
C LYS A 80 -0.35 10.43 -4.19
N LEU A 81 -0.40 9.25 -3.61
CA LEU A 81 0.79 8.65 -3.03
C LEU A 81 1.76 8.25 -4.13
N ARG A 82 3.03 8.32 -3.80
CA ARG A 82 4.10 7.86 -4.68
C ARG A 82 5.00 6.95 -3.88
N PHE A 83 5.54 5.97 -4.55
CA PHE A 83 6.35 4.94 -3.92
C PHE A 83 7.68 4.79 -4.62
N VAL A 84 8.67 4.35 -3.87
CA VAL A 84 9.83 3.72 -4.48
C VAL A 84 9.31 2.35 -4.91
N PRO A 85 9.39 1.97 -6.18
CA PRO A 85 8.77 0.74 -6.64
C PRO A 85 9.40 -0.50 -6.02
N ALA A 86 8.62 -1.55 -5.95
CA ALA A 86 9.14 -2.84 -5.49
C ALA A 86 10.16 -3.37 -6.49
N GLN A 87 11.09 -4.14 -6.00
CA GLN A 87 12.11 -4.75 -6.85
C GLN A 87 12.26 -6.22 -6.54
N GLN A 88 12.57 -6.97 -7.57
CA GLN A 88 12.92 -8.36 -7.44
C GLN A 88 14.21 -8.56 -8.22
N ASN A 89 15.29 -8.90 -7.54
CA ASN A 89 16.61 -9.09 -8.12
C ASN A 89 17.05 -7.84 -8.93
N GLY A 90 16.79 -6.66 -8.36
CA GLY A 90 17.20 -5.40 -8.97
C GLY A 90 16.29 -4.87 -10.06
N THR A 91 15.21 -5.59 -10.37
CA THR A 91 14.28 -5.17 -11.40
C THR A 91 12.99 -4.68 -10.79
N ASN A 92 12.50 -3.53 -11.23
CA ASN A 92 11.23 -3.00 -10.73
C ASN A 92 10.09 -3.90 -11.17
N VAL A 93 9.20 -4.20 -10.24
CA VAL A 93 8.04 -5.06 -10.52
C VAL A 93 6.77 -4.41 -9.99
N ILE A 94 5.64 -4.82 -10.55
CA ILE A 94 4.34 -4.36 -10.08
C ILE A 94 3.91 -5.27 -8.94
N VAL A 95 3.43 -4.68 -7.85
CA VAL A 95 2.96 -5.48 -6.71
C VAL A 95 1.64 -4.95 -6.20
N LYS A 96 0.88 -5.82 -5.57
CA LYS A 96 -0.34 -5.45 -4.88
C LYS A 96 0.04 -4.94 -3.50
N TYR A 97 -0.63 -3.89 -3.07
CA TYR A 97 -0.33 -3.25 -1.78
C TYR A 97 -1.63 -3.09 -1.00
N ASN A 98 -1.58 -3.44 0.26
CA ASN A 98 -2.72 -3.30 1.14
C ASN A 98 -2.38 -2.25 2.18
N LEU A 99 -3.12 -1.15 2.19
CA LEU A 99 -2.86 -0.02 3.06
C LEU A 99 -3.99 0.14 4.07
N PRO A 100 -3.75 -0.23 5.32
CA PRO A 100 -4.73 0.05 6.37
C PRO A 100 -4.54 1.49 6.84
N ILE A 101 -5.63 2.26 6.86
CA ILE A 101 -5.61 3.65 7.29
C ILE A 101 -6.40 3.77 8.56
N VAL A 102 -5.77 4.26 9.61
CA VAL A 102 -6.43 4.46 10.89
C VAL A 102 -6.81 5.93 11.00
N VAL A 103 -8.09 6.20 11.20
CA VAL A 103 -8.62 7.55 11.36
C VAL A 103 -8.99 7.72 12.82
N GLN A 104 -8.42 8.73 13.46
CA GLN A 104 -8.65 8.95 14.89
C GLN A 104 -9.22 10.33 15.15
#